data_140796175bac39dd20f368cc13615c87
#
_entry.id   140796175bac39dd20f368cc13615c87
#
_cell.length_a   1.000
_cell.length_b   1.000
_cell.length_c   1.000
_cell.angle_alpha   90.00
_cell.angle_beta   90.00
_cell.angle_gamma   90.00
#
_symmetry.space_group_name_H-M   'P 1'
#
loop_
_entity.id
_entity.type
_entity.pdbx_description
1 polymer ?
#
loop_
_entity_poly.entity_id
_entity_poly.type
_entity_poly.pdbx_seq_one_letter_code
_entity_poly.pdbx_strand_id
1 'polypeptide(L)'
;MKAKVSLVLLYLFIFPSINSMGVAFLTPTNTTFTYPLLSSPTDGVSNYNITESVKYEVVINFSMTHNEPSSQYYGFKVARLNDRQPNSGITQYCPPYQETKLLYNSITGGDDIEFEHLDKFNNTYDLFNTTLSGYGDTLTLDQKYNITLNEISFTDIQTGDIGSYNPGDEIHSLYNITQIFYECNNPTLVARSNSIVNPLDNPVEKAQDIFNWVVNNIDYQAQTIEIGALEAYNQRSGDCSDFSDLMITLLRIQSIPARKVTGFLITNNPSHNPKVGNKYIFDLNYDGATKSASSTNEILGHAWIEYYVPDIGWIACDPTWGQGYFNRIDLFRFNLNIGAWFFLPEADPPFDYISEFPIHPAPICSDHGEYDWQYSIEVTVLETDLSSPTSFPIFAVIFIVVGLAVILLAIILLLRRGSKKDIVAYEY
;
A
#
# COMPACT_ATOMS: atom_id res chain seq x y z
N MET A 1 15.61 -18.61 3.96
CA MET A 1 14.93 -19.13 2.75
C MET A 1 15.19 -18.14 1.62
N LYS A 2 15.83 -18.53 0.53
CA LYS A 2 16.15 -17.60 -0.56
C LYS A 2 14.88 -17.42 -1.40
N ALA A 3 14.22 -16.26 -1.29
CA ALA A 3 13.10 -15.91 -2.12
C ALA A 3 13.56 -15.71 -3.57
N LYS A 4 13.09 -16.56 -4.46
CA LYS A 4 13.15 -16.35 -5.90
C LYS A 4 11.94 -15.47 -6.25
N VAL A 5 12.09 -14.17 -6.14
CA VAL A 5 11.04 -13.17 -6.45
C VAL A 5 11.43 -12.41 -7.71
N SER A 6 11.80 -13.05 -8.78
CA SER A 6 12.40 -12.31 -9.89
C SER A 6 11.72 -12.43 -11.25
N LEU A 7 10.49 -12.92 -11.41
CA LEU A 7 9.96 -13.04 -12.78
C LEU A 7 8.44 -12.96 -12.99
N VAL A 8 7.63 -12.50 -12.05
CA VAL A 8 6.17 -12.68 -12.20
C VAL A 8 5.37 -11.37 -12.35
N LEU A 9 5.96 -10.22 -12.17
CA LEU A 9 5.25 -8.93 -12.22
C LEU A 9 4.91 -8.42 -13.63
N LEU A 10 5.25 -9.14 -14.68
CA LEU A 10 4.95 -8.76 -16.06
C LEU A 10 3.49 -9.01 -16.49
N TYR A 11 2.73 -9.77 -15.71
CA TYR A 11 1.37 -10.17 -16.07
C TYR A 11 0.25 -9.34 -15.43
N LEU A 12 0.55 -8.45 -14.51
CA LEU A 12 -0.44 -7.66 -13.79
C LEU A 12 -1.15 -6.58 -14.63
N PHE A 13 -0.80 -6.43 -15.91
CA PHE A 13 -1.34 -5.37 -16.77
C PHE A 13 -1.86 -5.84 -18.12
N ILE A 14 -2.14 -7.13 -18.30
CA ILE A 14 -2.81 -7.59 -19.51
C ILE A 14 -4.31 -7.52 -19.27
N PHE A 15 -4.95 -6.50 -19.83
CA PHE A 15 -6.39 -6.37 -19.84
C PHE A 15 -7.03 -7.55 -20.59
N PRO A 16 -8.01 -8.25 -20.00
CA PRO A 16 -8.92 -9.08 -20.80
C PRO A 16 -9.73 -8.16 -21.73
N SER A 17 -9.91 -8.57 -22.96
CA SER A 17 -10.73 -7.89 -23.95
C SER A 17 -12.19 -7.82 -23.46
N ILE A 18 -12.61 -6.64 -23.02
CA ILE A 18 -14.01 -6.39 -22.62
C ILE A 18 -14.88 -6.41 -23.90
N ASN A 19 -15.76 -7.38 -23.98
CA ASN A 19 -16.79 -7.43 -25.03
C ASN A 19 -17.81 -6.32 -24.79
N SER A 20 -18.03 -5.51 -25.80
CA SER A 20 -18.93 -4.36 -25.82
C SER A 20 -20.36 -4.71 -25.40
N MET A 21 -20.80 -4.21 -24.24
CA MET A 21 -22.21 -3.94 -23.97
C MET A 21 -22.40 -2.42 -23.91
N GLY A 22 -23.29 -1.90 -24.76
CA GLY A 22 -23.55 -0.47 -24.86
C GLY A 22 -24.10 0.10 -23.57
N VAL A 23 -23.36 1.04 -23.01
CA VAL A 23 -23.76 1.80 -21.83
C VAL A 23 -24.50 3.05 -22.29
N ALA A 24 -25.78 3.16 -21.92
CA ALA A 24 -26.56 4.36 -22.09
C ALA A 24 -26.11 5.39 -21.01
N PHE A 25 -25.50 6.47 -21.44
CA PHE A 25 -25.13 7.57 -20.54
C PHE A 25 -26.38 8.28 -20.02
N LEU A 26 -26.58 8.23 -18.73
CA LEU A 26 -27.46 9.16 -18.04
C LEU A 26 -26.65 10.45 -17.76
N THR A 27 -27.16 11.58 -18.24
CA THR A 27 -26.59 12.90 -17.96
C THR A 27 -26.47 13.09 -16.44
N PRO A 28 -25.32 13.53 -15.93
CA PRO A 28 -25.17 13.75 -14.50
C PRO A 28 -26.08 14.92 -14.08
N THR A 29 -27.03 14.64 -13.20
CA THR A 29 -27.70 15.71 -12.45
C THR A 29 -26.67 16.19 -11.42
N ASN A 30 -26.27 17.46 -11.55
CA ASN A 30 -25.42 18.14 -10.58
C ASN A 30 -26.09 18.15 -9.19
N THR A 31 -25.87 17.11 -8.42
CA THR A 31 -26.05 17.12 -6.97
C THR A 31 -24.68 17.30 -6.35
N THR A 32 -24.32 18.53 -6.05
CA THR A 32 -23.21 18.83 -5.15
C THR A 32 -23.57 18.26 -3.77
N PHE A 33 -23.05 17.09 -3.47
CA PHE A 33 -23.05 16.57 -2.11
C PHE A 33 -22.00 17.35 -1.33
N THR A 34 -22.43 18.40 -0.63
CA THR A 34 -21.64 18.99 0.43
C THR A 34 -21.76 18.06 1.64
N TYR A 35 -20.73 17.24 1.85
CA TYR A 35 -20.60 16.52 3.11
C TYR A 35 -20.39 17.55 4.23
N PRO A 36 -21.11 17.46 5.35
CA PRO A 36 -20.85 18.35 6.46
C PRO A 36 -19.42 18.11 6.95
N LEU A 37 -18.59 19.16 6.93
CA LEU A 37 -17.34 19.19 7.68
C LEU A 37 -17.70 18.85 9.13
N LEU A 38 -17.39 17.64 9.54
CA LEU A 38 -17.50 17.22 10.93
C LEU A 38 -16.65 18.17 11.76
N SER A 39 -17.25 18.67 12.85
CA SER A 39 -16.60 19.51 13.86
C SER A 39 -15.22 18.93 14.19
N SER A 40 -14.20 19.79 14.15
CA SER A 40 -12.80 19.43 14.46
C SER A 40 -12.74 18.43 15.61
N PRO A 41 -12.33 17.18 15.38
CA PRO A 41 -12.04 16.29 16.47
C PRO A 41 -10.77 16.82 17.14
N THR A 42 -10.73 16.76 18.42
CA THR A 42 -9.45 16.61 19.14
C THR A 42 -8.71 15.47 18.44
N ASP A 43 -7.50 15.65 18.08
CA ASP A 43 -6.69 14.88 17.12
C ASP A 43 -6.79 13.34 17.14
N GLY A 44 -7.65 12.69 17.80
CA GLY A 44 -8.01 11.26 17.81
C GLY A 44 -6.96 10.24 17.31
N VAL A 45 -5.70 10.70 17.30
CA VAL A 45 -4.54 9.94 16.83
C VAL A 45 -3.49 10.00 17.92
N SER A 46 -3.14 8.85 18.47
CA SER A 46 -2.19 8.76 19.58
C SER A 46 -1.32 7.51 19.46
N ASN A 47 -0.38 7.38 20.38
CA ASN A 47 0.45 6.18 20.57
C ASN A 47 1.28 5.76 19.34
N TYR A 48 1.60 6.70 18.44
CA TYR A 48 2.50 6.44 17.31
C TYR A 48 3.84 7.17 17.48
N ASN A 49 4.86 6.62 16.86
CA ASN A 49 6.19 7.22 16.76
C ASN A 49 6.58 7.35 15.28
N ILE A 50 7.14 8.50 14.92
CA ILE A 50 7.86 8.67 13.65
C ILE A 50 9.32 8.35 13.94
N THR A 51 9.85 7.33 13.27
CA THR A 51 11.24 6.88 13.47
C THR A 51 12.18 7.44 12.42
N GLU A 52 11.69 7.54 11.18
CA GLU A 52 12.44 8.01 10.03
C GLU A 52 11.52 8.76 9.07
N SER A 53 12.09 9.65 8.26
CA SER A 53 11.35 10.40 7.23
C SER A 53 12.19 10.56 5.97
N VAL A 54 11.54 10.47 4.82
CA VAL A 54 12.18 10.72 3.52
C VAL A 54 11.26 11.58 2.67
N LYS A 55 11.86 12.60 2.05
CA LYS A 55 11.18 13.47 1.10
C LYS A 55 11.54 13.10 -0.31
N TYR A 56 10.53 12.95 -1.14
CA TYR A 56 10.63 12.55 -2.52
C TYR A 56 10.03 13.61 -3.46
N GLU A 57 10.58 13.68 -4.66
CA GLU A 57 9.89 14.24 -5.82
C GLU A 57 9.30 13.06 -6.60
N VAL A 58 8.02 13.16 -6.97
CA VAL A 58 7.33 12.16 -7.80
C VAL A 58 6.84 12.85 -9.05
N VAL A 59 7.21 12.33 -10.21
CA VAL A 59 6.73 12.76 -11.52
C VAL A 59 5.93 11.62 -12.13
N ILE A 60 4.70 11.90 -12.52
CA ILE A 60 3.81 10.97 -13.21
C ILE A 60 3.51 11.54 -14.59
N ASN A 61 3.76 10.76 -15.63
CA ASN A 61 3.41 11.13 -17.00
C ASN A 61 2.55 10.02 -17.61
N PHE A 62 1.52 10.43 -18.30
CA PHE A 62 0.71 9.57 -19.14
C PHE A 62 0.57 10.19 -20.52
N SER A 63 0.70 9.39 -21.56
CA SER A 63 0.38 9.79 -22.92
C SER A 63 -0.39 8.71 -23.63
N MET A 64 -1.34 9.12 -24.47
CA MET A 64 -2.07 8.22 -25.35
C MET A 64 -2.04 8.77 -26.76
N THR A 65 -1.84 7.91 -27.73
CA THR A 65 -1.89 8.22 -29.16
C THR A 65 -2.98 7.42 -29.83
N HIS A 66 -3.87 8.11 -30.52
CA HIS A 66 -4.96 7.49 -31.28
C HIS A 66 -4.46 6.98 -32.63
N ASN A 67 -4.69 5.71 -32.92
CA ASN A 67 -4.15 5.01 -34.12
C ASN A 67 -5.24 4.66 -35.13
N GLU A 68 -6.43 5.22 -35.00
CA GLU A 68 -7.55 4.99 -35.90
C GLU A 68 -7.83 6.22 -36.77
N PRO A 69 -8.32 6.04 -38.02
CA PRO A 69 -8.73 7.17 -38.87
C PRO A 69 -10.12 7.71 -38.47
N SER A 70 -10.89 6.99 -37.67
CA SER A 70 -12.22 7.35 -37.22
C SER A 70 -12.15 8.07 -35.89
N SER A 71 -13.06 9.00 -35.64
CA SER A 71 -13.18 9.70 -34.36
C SER A 71 -13.58 8.73 -33.25
N GLN A 72 -12.86 8.75 -32.13
CA GLN A 72 -13.11 7.92 -30.95
C GLN A 72 -13.19 8.78 -29.70
N TYR A 73 -14.11 8.42 -28.81
CA TYR A 73 -14.27 9.03 -27.49
C TYR A 73 -13.54 8.21 -26.45
N TYR A 74 -12.81 8.90 -25.58
CA TYR A 74 -12.08 8.32 -24.47
C TYR A 74 -12.40 9.07 -23.18
N GLY A 75 -12.63 8.34 -22.08
CA GLY A 75 -12.80 8.91 -20.76
C GLY A 75 -11.75 8.37 -19.80
N PHE A 76 -11.31 9.21 -18.87
CA PHE A 76 -10.25 8.88 -17.93
C PHE A 76 -10.61 9.26 -16.50
N LYS A 77 -10.17 8.43 -15.58
CA LYS A 77 -10.16 8.69 -14.16
C LYS A 77 -8.76 8.37 -13.64
N VAL A 78 -8.06 9.37 -13.15
CA VAL A 78 -6.67 9.27 -12.71
C VAL A 78 -6.59 9.56 -11.23
N ALA A 79 -6.14 8.57 -10.45
CA ALA A 79 -5.90 8.76 -9.03
C ALA A 79 -4.76 9.75 -8.78
N ARG A 80 -4.94 10.63 -7.79
CA ARG A 80 -3.88 11.47 -7.25
C ARG A 80 -3.19 10.81 -6.07
N LEU A 81 -1.92 11.14 -5.87
CA LEU A 81 -1.24 10.83 -4.61
C LEU A 81 -1.88 11.68 -3.50
N ASN A 82 -2.53 11.01 -2.56
CA ASN A 82 -3.33 11.69 -1.54
C ASN A 82 -2.47 12.15 -0.36
N ASP A 83 -2.90 13.25 0.26
CA ASP A 83 -2.35 13.69 1.54
C ASP A 83 -2.88 12.80 2.67
N ARG A 84 -2.00 12.33 3.54
CA ARG A 84 -2.30 11.42 4.65
C ARG A 84 -1.77 12.01 5.96
N GLN A 85 -2.35 13.15 6.35
CA GLN A 85 -2.02 13.87 7.56
C GLN A 85 -3.16 13.79 8.57
N PRO A 86 -2.90 13.88 9.89
CA PRO A 86 -3.95 14.07 10.86
C PRO A 86 -4.85 15.26 10.43
N ASN A 87 -6.15 15.06 10.45
CA ASN A 87 -7.15 16.09 10.10
C ASN A 87 -7.21 16.54 8.62
N SER A 88 -6.50 15.91 7.69
CA SER A 88 -6.83 16.08 6.29
C SER A 88 -8.17 15.38 5.98
N GLY A 89 -9.02 15.97 5.12
CA GLY A 89 -10.40 15.54 4.91
C GLY A 89 -10.58 14.06 4.55
N ILE A 90 -9.63 13.49 3.80
CA ILE A 90 -9.60 12.07 3.40
C ILE A 90 -9.21 11.14 4.54
N THR A 91 -8.42 11.64 5.48
CA THR A 91 -7.61 10.78 6.34
C THR A 91 -7.80 11.09 7.80
N GLN A 92 -9.01 11.54 8.13
CA GLN A 92 -9.41 11.73 9.52
C GLN A 92 -8.94 10.55 10.38
N TYR A 93 -8.26 10.87 11.47
CA TYR A 93 -7.67 9.91 12.40
C TYR A 93 -6.46 9.10 11.86
N CYS A 94 -5.81 9.55 10.79
CA CYS A 94 -4.55 8.94 10.37
C CYS A 94 -3.36 9.60 11.06
N PRO A 95 -2.32 8.83 11.40
CA PRO A 95 -0.99 9.42 11.60
C PRO A 95 -0.49 10.10 10.31
N PRO A 96 0.54 10.92 10.39
CA PRO A 96 1.11 11.57 9.21
C PRO A 96 1.92 10.58 8.34
N TYR A 97 1.22 9.61 7.73
CA TYR A 97 1.87 8.61 6.88
C TYR A 97 2.51 9.22 5.65
N GLN A 98 1.81 10.17 5.02
CA GLN A 98 2.21 10.79 3.77
C GLN A 98 1.78 12.25 3.76
N GLU A 99 2.74 13.17 3.63
CA GLU A 99 2.48 14.56 3.33
C GLU A 99 2.66 14.79 1.83
N THR A 100 1.60 15.23 1.15
CA THR A 100 1.59 15.37 -0.31
C THR A 100 1.35 16.81 -0.71
N LYS A 101 2.24 17.33 -1.56
CA LYS A 101 2.08 18.63 -2.19
C LYS A 101 2.15 18.48 -3.70
N LEU A 102 1.01 18.67 -4.38
CA LEU A 102 0.95 18.80 -5.83
C LEU A 102 1.62 20.10 -6.25
N LEU A 103 2.63 20.03 -7.10
CA LEU A 103 3.38 21.17 -7.62
C LEU A 103 2.90 21.58 -9.02
N TYR A 104 2.50 20.60 -9.81
CA TYR A 104 2.11 20.78 -11.19
C TYR A 104 1.12 19.68 -11.60
N ASN A 105 0.09 20.07 -12.36
CA ASN A 105 -0.87 19.17 -12.97
C ASN A 105 -1.33 19.77 -14.29
N SER A 106 -1.19 19.04 -15.39
CA SER A 106 -1.57 19.48 -16.71
C SER A 106 -2.15 18.34 -17.53
N ILE A 107 -3.24 18.62 -18.23
CA ILE A 107 -3.85 17.72 -19.20
C ILE A 107 -3.89 18.48 -20.53
N THR A 108 -3.32 17.88 -21.57
CA THR A 108 -3.30 18.43 -22.92
C THR A 108 -4.06 17.51 -23.86
N GLY A 109 -4.96 18.05 -24.68
CA GLY A 109 -5.81 17.25 -25.57
C GLY A 109 -7.04 16.65 -24.88
N GLY A 110 -7.31 17.00 -23.63
CA GLY A 110 -8.50 16.61 -22.89
C GLY A 110 -9.58 17.69 -22.90
N ASP A 111 -10.83 17.23 -22.84
CA ASP A 111 -12.04 18.01 -22.71
C ASP A 111 -12.74 17.67 -21.38
N ASP A 112 -13.70 18.51 -20.96
CA ASP A 112 -14.54 18.30 -19.76
C ASP A 112 -13.72 17.91 -18.52
N ILE A 113 -12.63 18.64 -18.27
CA ILE A 113 -11.69 18.33 -17.20
C ILE A 113 -12.30 18.72 -15.85
N GLU A 114 -12.42 17.76 -14.94
CA GLU A 114 -12.78 17.96 -13.54
C GLU A 114 -11.59 17.54 -12.67
N PHE A 115 -10.92 18.53 -12.08
CA PHE A 115 -9.86 18.27 -11.13
C PHE A 115 -10.41 18.06 -9.72
N GLU A 116 -9.72 17.22 -8.94
CA GLU A 116 -10.02 17.00 -7.51
C GLU A 116 -11.41 16.42 -7.24
N HIS A 117 -11.90 15.58 -8.15
CA HIS A 117 -13.11 14.80 -7.89
C HIS A 117 -12.91 13.88 -6.70
N LEU A 118 -13.87 13.85 -5.76
CA LEU A 118 -13.82 13.02 -4.57
C LEU A 118 -14.78 11.83 -4.71
N ASP A 119 -14.30 10.64 -4.40
CA ASP A 119 -15.18 9.47 -4.24
C ASP A 119 -15.76 9.38 -2.82
N LYS A 120 -16.55 8.36 -2.54
CA LYS A 120 -17.17 8.15 -1.22
C LYS A 120 -16.19 7.86 -0.10
N PHE A 121 -14.95 7.50 -0.42
CA PHE A 121 -13.87 7.31 0.53
C PHE A 121 -12.99 8.55 0.65
N ASN A 122 -13.38 9.62 -0.06
CA ASN A 122 -12.63 10.87 -0.21
C ASN A 122 -11.27 10.70 -0.92
N ASN A 123 -11.07 9.67 -1.73
CA ASN A 123 -9.94 9.65 -2.64
C ASN A 123 -10.11 10.74 -3.70
N THR A 124 -9.00 11.34 -4.10
CA THR A 124 -8.99 12.42 -5.08
C THR A 124 -8.58 11.90 -6.45
N TYR A 125 -9.35 12.30 -7.47
CA TYR A 125 -9.11 11.94 -8.86
C TYR A 125 -9.15 13.17 -9.77
N ASP A 126 -8.49 13.05 -10.92
CA ASP A 126 -8.74 13.92 -12.06
C ASP A 126 -9.58 13.13 -13.08
N LEU A 127 -10.73 13.70 -13.43
CA LEU A 127 -11.63 13.16 -14.44
C LEU A 127 -11.51 14.01 -15.69
N PHE A 128 -11.42 13.38 -16.85
CA PHE A 128 -11.43 14.08 -18.12
C PHE A 128 -11.84 13.14 -19.23
N ASN A 129 -12.31 13.71 -20.32
CA ASN A 129 -12.61 12.99 -21.55
C ASN A 129 -11.91 13.65 -22.73
N THR A 130 -11.92 12.99 -23.86
CA THR A 130 -11.48 13.56 -25.13
C THR A 130 -12.11 12.84 -26.29
N THR A 131 -12.29 13.55 -27.41
CA THR A 131 -12.62 12.97 -28.69
C THR A 131 -11.46 13.18 -29.64
N LEU A 132 -10.69 12.12 -29.87
CA LEU A 132 -9.59 12.14 -30.83
C LEU A 132 -10.12 11.76 -32.21
N SER A 133 -9.88 12.63 -33.21
CA SER A 133 -10.53 12.55 -34.53
C SER A 133 -9.58 12.23 -35.65
N GLY A 134 -8.28 12.32 -35.41
CA GLY A 134 -7.23 12.12 -36.39
C GLY A 134 -6.23 11.07 -35.97
N TYR A 135 -5.75 10.31 -36.95
CA TYR A 135 -4.65 9.41 -36.73
C TYR A 135 -3.40 10.18 -36.20
N GLY A 136 -2.88 9.74 -35.08
CA GLY A 136 -1.73 10.39 -34.41
C GLY A 136 -2.11 11.52 -33.44
N ASP A 137 -3.42 11.81 -33.27
CA ASP A 137 -3.83 12.74 -32.20
C ASP A 137 -3.42 12.19 -30.85
N THR A 138 -2.97 13.07 -29.95
CA THR A 138 -2.42 12.71 -28.65
C THR A 138 -3.13 13.39 -27.49
N LEU A 139 -3.23 12.67 -26.38
CA LEU A 139 -3.59 13.16 -25.08
C LEU A 139 -2.39 12.97 -24.15
N THR A 140 -2.11 13.96 -23.29
CA THR A 140 -1.07 13.83 -22.24
C THR A 140 -1.58 14.33 -20.91
N LEU A 141 -1.11 13.66 -19.83
CA LEU A 141 -1.24 14.11 -18.46
C LEU A 141 0.15 14.13 -17.83
N ASP A 142 0.47 15.25 -17.19
CA ASP A 142 1.72 15.45 -16.46
C ASP A 142 1.42 15.91 -15.03
N GLN A 143 1.90 15.17 -14.04
CA GLN A 143 1.76 15.51 -12.62
C GLN A 143 3.13 15.50 -11.94
N LYS A 144 3.33 16.44 -11.02
CA LYS A 144 4.54 16.54 -10.22
C LYS A 144 4.20 16.84 -8.77
N TYR A 145 4.80 16.07 -7.87
CA TYR A 145 4.57 16.15 -6.44
C TYR A 145 5.88 16.28 -5.65
N ASN A 146 5.81 16.96 -4.50
CA ASN A 146 6.70 16.71 -3.38
C ASN A 146 5.95 15.89 -2.34
N ILE A 147 6.56 14.81 -1.87
CA ILE A 147 5.96 13.87 -0.93
C ILE A 147 6.95 13.57 0.19
N THR A 148 6.48 13.71 1.44
CA THR A 148 7.22 13.20 2.59
C THR A 148 6.54 11.92 3.06
N LEU A 149 7.28 10.82 3.13
CA LEU A 149 6.85 9.57 3.75
C LEU A 149 7.52 9.43 5.10
N ASN A 150 6.74 9.04 6.09
CA ASN A 150 7.20 8.78 7.44
C ASN A 150 7.13 7.29 7.76
N GLU A 151 8.19 6.75 8.34
CA GLU A 151 8.09 5.46 9.01
C GLU A 151 7.34 5.66 10.32
N ILE A 152 6.20 4.98 10.43
CA ILE A 152 5.32 5.07 11.59
C ILE A 152 5.22 3.69 12.25
N SER A 153 5.39 3.68 13.56
CA SER A 153 5.14 2.52 14.40
C SER A 153 4.26 2.86 15.58
N PHE A 154 3.33 1.97 15.91
CA PHE A 154 2.52 2.04 17.13
C PHE A 154 3.08 1.06 18.12
N THR A 155 3.46 1.57 19.28
CA THR A 155 4.03 0.78 20.37
C THR A 155 3.27 1.06 21.66
N ASP A 156 3.24 0.04 22.53
CA ASP A 156 2.75 0.15 23.89
C ASP A 156 1.29 0.63 24.04
N ILE A 157 0.41 0.30 23.06
CA ILE A 157 -1.02 0.57 23.16
C ILE A 157 -1.59 -0.28 24.32
N GLN A 158 -2.05 0.40 25.37
CA GLN A 158 -2.69 -0.24 26.51
C GLN A 158 -4.21 -0.26 26.34
N THR A 159 -4.89 -1.20 26.99
CA THR A 159 -6.37 -1.27 26.95
C THR A 159 -7.01 0.04 27.42
N GLY A 160 -6.35 0.78 28.31
CA GLY A 160 -6.85 2.09 28.80
C GLY A 160 -6.74 3.23 27.80
N ASP A 161 -5.97 3.08 26.74
CA ASP A 161 -5.81 4.07 25.67
C ASP A 161 -6.90 3.94 24.60
N ILE A 162 -7.62 2.81 24.60
CA ILE A 162 -8.60 2.45 23.59
C ILE A 162 -9.98 2.98 23.98
N GLY A 163 -10.54 3.83 23.14
CA GLY A 163 -11.91 4.32 23.28
C GLY A 163 -12.97 3.29 22.92
N SER A 164 -14.21 3.72 22.92
CA SER A 164 -15.35 2.85 22.59
C SER A 164 -15.79 3.07 21.15
N TYR A 165 -16.05 1.97 20.44
CA TYR A 165 -16.65 2.06 19.11
C TYR A 165 -18.08 2.62 19.20
N ASN A 166 -18.40 3.54 18.29
CA ASN A 166 -19.75 4.00 18.06
C ASN A 166 -20.25 3.44 16.71
N PRO A 167 -21.15 2.44 16.71
CA PRO A 167 -21.65 1.85 15.47
C PRO A 167 -22.38 2.83 14.53
N GLY A 168 -22.75 4.01 15.05
CA GLY A 168 -23.37 5.08 14.25
C GLY A 168 -22.38 5.96 13.48
N ASP A 169 -21.09 5.81 13.71
CA ASP A 169 -20.08 6.57 13.02
C ASP A 169 -19.95 6.12 11.56
N GLU A 170 -19.66 7.07 10.67
CA GLU A 170 -19.49 6.83 9.24
C GLU A 170 -18.41 5.78 8.95
N ILE A 171 -17.36 5.71 9.76
CA ILE A 171 -16.31 4.70 9.71
C ILE A 171 -16.88 3.27 9.66
N HIS A 172 -17.91 2.99 10.47
CA HIS A 172 -18.55 1.67 10.46
C HIS A 172 -19.34 1.42 9.19
N SER A 173 -20.04 2.43 8.67
CA SER A 173 -20.83 2.30 7.44
C SER A 173 -19.96 2.14 6.18
N LEU A 174 -18.75 2.65 6.20
CA LEU A 174 -17.79 2.54 5.09
C LEU A 174 -16.88 1.30 5.21
N TYR A 175 -16.43 0.98 6.41
CA TYR A 175 -15.30 0.08 6.60
C TYR A 175 -15.58 -1.12 7.52
N ASN A 176 -16.84 -1.34 7.91
CA ASN A 176 -17.25 -2.51 8.67
C ASN A 176 -18.45 -3.23 8.04
N ILE A 177 -18.46 -3.35 6.72
CA ILE A 177 -19.54 -3.94 5.92
C ILE A 177 -19.02 -5.05 5.04
N THR A 178 -19.92 -5.96 4.68
CA THR A 178 -19.68 -6.94 3.60
C THR A 178 -19.66 -6.24 2.25
N GLN A 179 -18.70 -6.61 1.41
CA GLN A 179 -18.54 -6.15 0.03
C GLN A 179 -18.03 -7.31 -0.84
N ILE A 180 -17.95 -7.12 -2.14
CA ILE A 180 -17.16 -7.97 -3.03
C ILE A 180 -15.73 -8.06 -2.47
N PHE A 181 -15.14 -9.22 -2.46
CA PHE A 181 -13.83 -9.56 -1.87
C PHE A 181 -13.75 -9.48 -0.34
N TYR A 182 -14.75 -8.91 0.34
CA TYR A 182 -14.85 -8.85 1.81
C TYR A 182 -16.11 -9.59 2.28
N GLU A 183 -16.12 -10.94 2.19
CA GLU A 183 -17.29 -11.79 2.42
C GLU A 183 -17.53 -12.03 3.93
N CYS A 184 -17.76 -10.94 4.68
CA CYS A 184 -17.90 -10.98 6.15
C CYS A 184 -19.05 -11.85 6.66
N ASN A 185 -20.03 -12.16 5.80
CA ASN A 185 -21.18 -13.02 6.12
C ASN A 185 -20.93 -14.51 5.78
N ASN A 186 -19.78 -14.86 5.20
CA ASN A 186 -19.47 -16.24 4.85
C ASN A 186 -19.25 -17.07 6.10
N PRO A 187 -19.99 -18.18 6.32
CA PRO A 187 -19.93 -18.96 7.56
C PRO A 187 -18.55 -19.56 7.83
N THR A 188 -17.78 -19.87 6.80
CA THR A 188 -16.42 -20.40 6.92
C THR A 188 -15.47 -19.34 7.47
N LEU A 189 -15.52 -18.12 6.93
CA LEU A 189 -14.71 -16.99 7.40
C LEU A 189 -15.12 -16.54 8.79
N VAL A 190 -16.45 -16.51 9.08
CA VAL A 190 -16.97 -16.22 10.42
C VAL A 190 -16.46 -17.22 11.44
N ALA A 191 -16.57 -18.53 11.14
CA ALA A 191 -16.06 -19.57 12.03
C ALA A 191 -14.55 -19.45 12.24
N ARG A 192 -13.79 -19.13 11.18
CA ARG A 192 -12.34 -18.94 11.24
C ARG A 192 -11.98 -17.74 12.10
N SER A 193 -12.55 -16.56 11.83
CA SER A 193 -12.27 -15.35 12.61
C SER A 193 -12.53 -15.57 14.10
N ASN A 194 -13.69 -16.15 14.44
CA ASN A 194 -14.03 -16.45 15.84
C ASN A 194 -13.12 -17.51 16.49
N SER A 195 -12.47 -18.37 15.71
CA SER A 195 -11.54 -19.38 16.23
C SER A 195 -10.12 -18.85 16.47
N ILE A 196 -9.77 -17.74 15.85
CA ILE A 196 -8.44 -17.10 15.96
C ILE A 196 -8.37 -16.25 17.22
N VAL A 197 -9.39 -15.44 17.47
CA VAL A 197 -9.38 -14.42 18.52
C VAL A 197 -9.98 -14.92 19.84
N ASN A 198 -9.50 -14.40 20.96
CA ASN A 198 -10.20 -14.51 22.22
C ASN A 198 -11.26 -13.38 22.31
N PRO A 199 -12.53 -13.68 22.58
CA PRO A 199 -13.60 -12.68 22.65
C PRO A 199 -13.36 -11.54 23.68
N LEU A 200 -12.54 -11.80 24.70
CA LEU A 200 -12.23 -10.83 25.76
C LEU A 200 -11.08 -9.88 25.41
N ASP A 201 -10.34 -10.17 24.34
CA ASP A 201 -9.21 -9.36 23.93
C ASP A 201 -9.67 -8.01 23.35
N ASN A 202 -8.83 -7.00 23.51
CA ASN A 202 -9.05 -5.68 22.92
C ASN A 202 -8.85 -5.71 21.38
N PRO A 203 -9.26 -4.67 20.65
CA PRO A 203 -9.16 -4.65 19.19
C PRO A 203 -7.74 -4.84 18.65
N VAL A 204 -6.71 -4.37 19.33
CA VAL A 204 -5.30 -4.49 18.90
C VAL A 204 -4.80 -5.92 19.06
N GLU A 205 -5.14 -6.57 20.19
CA GLU A 205 -4.81 -7.99 20.43
C GLU A 205 -5.49 -8.89 19.40
N LYS A 206 -6.79 -8.66 19.12
CA LYS A 206 -7.51 -9.38 18.07
C LYS A 206 -6.88 -9.17 16.68
N ALA A 207 -6.50 -7.94 16.38
CA ALA A 207 -5.84 -7.64 15.11
C ALA A 207 -4.48 -8.35 15.00
N GLN A 208 -3.72 -8.44 16.09
CA GLN A 208 -2.47 -9.17 16.14
C GLN A 208 -2.65 -10.66 15.90
N ASP A 209 -3.64 -11.27 16.53
CA ASP A 209 -3.94 -12.68 16.34
C ASP A 209 -4.33 -12.99 14.89
N ILE A 210 -5.19 -12.14 14.29
CA ILE A 210 -5.60 -12.25 12.90
C ILE A 210 -4.41 -12.06 11.96
N PHE A 211 -3.61 -11.02 12.17
CA PHE A 211 -2.39 -10.77 11.39
C PHE A 211 -1.45 -11.97 11.43
N ASN A 212 -1.14 -12.47 12.62
CA ASN A 212 -0.29 -13.64 12.81
C ASN A 212 -0.84 -14.86 12.10
N TRP A 213 -2.16 -15.04 12.14
CA TRP A 213 -2.79 -16.15 11.47
C TRP A 213 -2.65 -16.03 9.95
N VAL A 214 -2.94 -14.86 9.35
CA VAL A 214 -2.81 -14.62 7.91
C VAL A 214 -1.36 -14.86 7.46
N VAL A 215 -0.40 -14.23 8.11
CA VAL A 215 1.04 -14.35 7.78
C VAL A 215 1.55 -15.82 7.85
N ASN A 216 1.02 -16.62 8.77
CA ASN A 216 1.49 -17.98 8.97
C ASN A 216 0.73 -19.04 8.15
N ASN A 217 -0.40 -18.67 7.52
CA ASN A 217 -1.27 -19.66 6.86
C ASN A 217 -1.54 -19.36 5.38
N ILE A 218 -1.10 -18.25 4.87
CA ILE A 218 -1.27 -17.87 3.47
C ILE A 218 0.11 -17.74 2.83
N ASP A 219 0.31 -18.40 1.70
CA ASP A 219 1.54 -18.34 0.92
C ASP A 219 1.41 -17.25 -0.17
N TYR A 220 2.47 -16.46 -0.39
CA TYR A 220 2.44 -15.45 -1.44
C TYR A 220 2.49 -16.09 -2.82
N GLN A 221 1.48 -15.81 -3.62
CA GLN A 221 1.39 -16.21 -5.03
C GLN A 221 0.78 -15.06 -5.81
N ALA A 222 1.52 -14.52 -6.78
CA ALA A 222 1.01 -13.48 -7.66
C ALA A 222 -0.21 -13.99 -8.44
N GLN A 223 -1.24 -13.17 -8.48
CA GLN A 223 -2.49 -13.43 -9.19
C GLN A 223 -2.61 -12.53 -10.43
N THR A 224 -3.41 -12.94 -11.42
CA THR A 224 -3.75 -12.10 -12.57
C THR A 224 -4.98 -11.25 -12.33
N ILE A 225 -5.79 -11.63 -11.35
CA ILE A 225 -7.00 -10.94 -10.88
C ILE A 225 -7.06 -11.05 -9.37
N GLU A 226 -7.71 -10.10 -8.73
CA GLU A 226 -8.02 -10.16 -7.30
C GLU A 226 -9.04 -11.26 -7.03
N ILE A 227 -8.74 -12.20 -6.13
CA ILE A 227 -9.58 -13.37 -5.86
C ILE A 227 -10.45 -13.22 -4.60
N GLY A 228 -10.09 -12.28 -3.72
CA GLY A 228 -10.83 -11.96 -2.51
C GLY A 228 -10.59 -12.89 -1.32
N ALA A 229 -11.22 -12.54 -0.19
CA ALA A 229 -10.94 -13.16 1.11
C ALA A 229 -11.28 -14.66 1.16
N LEU A 230 -12.43 -15.05 0.63
CA LEU A 230 -12.88 -16.44 0.69
C LEU A 230 -11.98 -17.36 -0.13
N GLU A 231 -11.64 -16.95 -1.33
CA GLU A 231 -10.83 -17.77 -2.22
C GLU A 231 -9.37 -17.83 -1.73
N ALA A 232 -8.79 -16.71 -1.27
CA ALA A 232 -7.47 -16.70 -0.62
C ALA A 232 -7.43 -17.63 0.60
N TYR A 233 -8.49 -17.64 1.41
CA TYR A 233 -8.64 -18.57 2.52
C TYR A 233 -8.67 -20.03 2.07
N ASN A 234 -9.42 -20.36 1.00
CA ASN A 234 -9.58 -21.72 0.50
C ASN A 234 -8.31 -22.25 -0.14
N GLN A 235 -7.65 -21.43 -0.97
CA GLN A 235 -6.43 -21.78 -1.68
C GLN A 235 -5.19 -21.78 -0.77
N ARG A 236 -5.24 -21.07 0.37
CA ARG A 236 -4.08 -20.80 1.23
C ARG A 236 -2.97 -20.04 0.50
N SER A 237 -3.32 -19.29 -0.51
CA SER A 237 -2.41 -18.46 -1.29
C SER A 237 -3.11 -17.27 -1.90
N GLY A 238 -2.35 -16.21 -2.19
CA GLY A 238 -2.81 -15.00 -2.83
C GLY A 238 -1.68 -13.99 -2.98
N ASP A 239 -1.97 -12.86 -3.59
CA ASP A 239 -1.02 -11.75 -3.67
C ASP A 239 -1.29 -10.69 -2.56
N CYS A 240 -0.70 -9.51 -2.69
CA CYS A 240 -0.83 -8.47 -1.67
C CYS A 240 -2.27 -7.99 -1.47
N SER A 241 -3.09 -7.98 -2.52
CA SER A 241 -4.50 -7.60 -2.40
C SER A 241 -5.31 -8.67 -1.67
N ASP A 242 -5.05 -9.94 -1.94
CA ASP A 242 -5.75 -11.07 -1.34
C ASP A 242 -5.40 -11.27 0.14
N PHE A 243 -4.12 -11.06 0.51
CA PHE A 243 -3.70 -11.00 1.91
C PHE A 243 -4.44 -9.89 2.67
N SER A 244 -4.56 -8.73 2.02
CA SER A 244 -5.27 -7.58 2.57
C SER A 244 -6.76 -7.87 2.72
N ASP A 245 -7.41 -8.44 1.70
CA ASP A 245 -8.83 -8.76 1.71
C ASP A 245 -9.19 -9.75 2.82
N LEU A 246 -8.38 -10.79 2.97
CA LEU A 246 -8.60 -11.79 4.01
C LEU A 246 -8.44 -11.18 5.39
N MET A 247 -7.38 -10.40 5.65
CA MET A 247 -7.18 -9.75 6.92
C MET A 247 -8.30 -8.76 7.24
N ILE A 248 -8.70 -7.91 6.30
CA ILE A 248 -9.82 -6.95 6.44
C ILE A 248 -11.11 -7.69 6.77
N THR A 249 -11.41 -8.76 6.05
CA THR A 249 -12.63 -9.54 6.27
C THR A 249 -12.67 -10.12 7.68
N LEU A 250 -11.58 -10.74 8.13
CA LEU A 250 -11.48 -11.32 9.47
C LEU A 250 -11.61 -10.26 10.58
N LEU A 251 -11.06 -9.06 10.37
CA LEU A 251 -11.20 -7.91 11.28
C LEU A 251 -12.65 -7.40 11.34
N ARG A 252 -13.28 -7.20 10.18
CA ARG A 252 -14.66 -6.73 10.07
C ARG A 252 -15.66 -7.69 10.75
N ILE A 253 -15.42 -9.00 10.67
CA ILE A 253 -16.19 -10.02 11.40
C ILE A 253 -16.11 -9.79 12.91
N GLN A 254 -14.99 -9.29 13.42
CA GLN A 254 -14.82 -8.91 14.84
C GLN A 254 -15.31 -7.50 15.15
N SER A 255 -16.07 -6.88 14.23
CA SER A 255 -16.55 -5.50 14.34
C SER A 255 -15.44 -4.44 14.45
N ILE A 256 -14.27 -4.73 13.92
CA ILE A 256 -13.14 -3.81 13.83
C ILE A 256 -13.14 -3.23 12.41
N PRO A 257 -13.46 -1.93 12.22
CA PRO A 257 -13.41 -1.32 10.90
C PRO A 257 -12.02 -1.43 10.31
N ALA A 258 -11.94 -1.91 9.07
CA ALA A 258 -10.67 -2.09 8.38
C ALA A 258 -10.83 -1.74 6.89
N ARG A 259 -9.76 -1.20 6.30
CA ARG A 259 -9.74 -0.74 4.92
C ARG A 259 -8.45 -1.12 4.21
N LYS A 260 -8.54 -1.31 2.91
CA LYS A 260 -7.39 -1.48 2.03
C LYS A 260 -6.78 -0.12 1.74
N VAL A 261 -5.48 -0.08 1.65
CA VAL A 261 -4.71 1.02 1.09
C VAL A 261 -3.99 0.48 -0.13
N THR A 262 -4.09 1.18 -1.25
CA THR A 262 -3.42 0.79 -2.49
C THR A 262 -2.51 1.90 -2.99
N GLY A 263 -1.42 1.51 -3.63
CA GLY A 263 -0.44 2.43 -4.16
C GLY A 263 0.77 1.71 -4.74
N PHE A 264 1.96 2.21 -4.47
CA PHE A 264 3.16 1.59 -5.00
C PHE A 264 4.33 1.62 -4.01
N LEU A 265 5.26 0.68 -4.22
CA LEU A 265 6.51 0.55 -3.48
C LEU A 265 7.68 0.92 -4.39
N ILE A 266 8.65 1.66 -3.85
CA ILE A 266 9.92 1.92 -4.56
C ILE A 266 10.95 0.80 -4.37
N THR A 267 10.69 -0.15 -3.49
CA THR A 267 11.55 -1.29 -3.24
C THR A 267 10.80 -2.41 -2.51
N ASN A 268 11.19 -3.65 -2.76
CA ASN A 268 10.76 -4.82 -2.00
C ASN A 268 11.80 -5.27 -0.96
N ASN A 269 12.81 -4.46 -0.70
CA ASN A 269 13.85 -4.73 0.28
C ASN A 269 13.63 -3.90 1.56
N PRO A 270 13.19 -4.51 2.68
CA PRO A 270 12.92 -3.79 3.92
C PRO A 270 14.17 -3.18 4.57
N SER A 271 15.35 -3.59 4.14
CA SER A 271 16.63 -3.03 4.60
C SER A 271 17.19 -1.99 3.64
N HIS A 272 16.37 -1.51 2.69
CA HIS A 272 16.80 -0.48 1.77
C HIS A 272 17.05 0.83 2.51
N ASN A 273 18.12 1.53 2.11
CA ASN A 273 18.49 2.82 2.68
C ASN A 273 18.51 3.86 1.55
N PRO A 274 17.44 4.66 1.40
CA PRO A 274 17.35 5.69 0.38
C PRO A 274 18.44 6.75 0.58
N LYS A 275 19.07 7.18 -0.52
CA LYS A 275 20.07 8.25 -0.50
C LYS A 275 19.62 9.38 -1.40
N VAL A 276 19.88 10.60 -1.00
CA VAL A 276 19.60 11.80 -1.80
C VAL A 276 20.15 11.61 -3.22
N GLY A 277 19.29 11.83 -4.21
CA GLY A 277 19.58 11.64 -5.63
C GLY A 277 19.31 10.23 -6.16
N ASN A 278 18.95 9.23 -5.31
CA ASN A 278 18.45 7.96 -5.83
C ASN A 278 17.18 8.17 -6.63
N LYS A 279 17.07 7.44 -7.73
CA LYS A 279 15.89 7.42 -8.60
C LYS A 279 15.34 6.02 -8.72
N TYR A 280 14.02 5.93 -8.78
CA TYR A 280 13.26 4.70 -9.00
C TYR A 280 12.28 4.96 -10.13
N ILE A 281 12.19 4.03 -11.08
CA ILE A 281 11.45 4.24 -12.32
C ILE A 281 10.45 3.10 -12.52
N PHE A 282 9.26 3.47 -12.96
CA PHE A 282 8.26 2.58 -13.53
C PHE A 282 7.90 3.12 -14.91
N ASP A 283 8.06 2.28 -15.93
CA ASP A 283 7.60 2.59 -17.28
C ASP A 283 6.72 1.44 -17.78
N LEU A 284 5.54 1.78 -18.27
CA LEU A 284 4.61 0.86 -18.88
C LEU A 284 4.20 1.40 -20.24
N ASN A 285 4.42 0.61 -21.27
CA ASN A 285 4.06 0.95 -22.64
C ASN A 285 3.09 -0.09 -23.18
N TYR A 286 1.98 0.35 -23.75
CA TYR A 286 1.00 -0.48 -24.44
C TYR A 286 0.99 -0.14 -25.93
N ASP A 287 1.11 -1.18 -26.75
CA ASP A 287 1.02 -1.12 -28.21
C ASP A 287 -0.35 -1.68 -28.64
N GLY A 288 -1.21 -0.79 -29.12
CA GLY A 288 -2.58 -1.12 -29.52
C GLY A 288 -2.64 -2.06 -30.74
N ALA A 289 -1.69 -1.97 -31.66
CA ALA A 289 -1.65 -2.80 -32.85
C ALA A 289 -1.35 -4.28 -32.53
N THR A 290 -0.44 -4.51 -31.59
CA THR A 290 -0.09 -5.87 -31.12
C THR A 290 -0.90 -6.30 -29.88
N LYS A 291 -1.63 -5.37 -29.25
CA LYS A 291 -2.35 -5.56 -27.98
C LYS A 291 -1.46 -6.14 -26.89
N SER A 292 -0.24 -5.62 -26.83
CA SER A 292 0.78 -6.08 -25.88
C SER A 292 1.31 -4.93 -25.05
N ALA A 293 1.64 -5.24 -23.79
CA ALA A 293 2.29 -4.31 -22.88
C ALA A 293 3.73 -4.73 -22.62
N SER A 294 4.60 -3.75 -22.47
CA SER A 294 5.98 -3.94 -21.98
C SER A 294 6.26 -2.99 -20.83
N SER A 295 7.04 -3.44 -19.86
CA SER A 295 7.36 -2.60 -18.71
C SER A 295 8.79 -2.81 -18.22
N THR A 296 9.36 -1.74 -17.65
CA THR A 296 10.59 -1.78 -16.84
C THR A 296 10.21 -1.29 -15.43
N ASN A 297 10.35 -2.15 -14.42
CA ASN A 297 9.79 -1.87 -13.10
C ASN A 297 10.86 -1.98 -12.02
N GLU A 298 11.24 -0.85 -11.43
CA GLU A 298 11.84 -0.78 -10.11
C GLU A 298 10.76 -0.53 -9.05
N ILE A 299 9.66 0.10 -9.45
CA ILE A 299 8.49 0.41 -8.63
C ILE A 299 7.43 -0.70 -8.82
N LEU A 300 6.79 -1.10 -7.73
CA LEU A 300 5.84 -2.20 -7.70
C LEU A 300 4.48 -1.71 -7.18
N GLY A 301 3.39 -2.07 -7.88
CA GLY A 301 2.06 -1.92 -7.31
C GLY A 301 1.90 -2.74 -6.04
N HIS A 302 1.24 -2.19 -5.03
CA HIS A 302 1.11 -2.85 -3.74
C HIS A 302 -0.17 -2.46 -3.01
N ALA A 303 -0.66 -3.41 -2.19
CA ALA A 303 -1.78 -3.21 -1.28
C ALA A 303 -1.38 -3.61 0.14
N TRP A 304 -1.88 -2.85 1.12
CA TRP A 304 -1.77 -3.14 2.54
C TRP A 304 -3.06 -2.74 3.25
N ILE A 305 -3.12 -2.83 4.56
CA ILE A 305 -4.34 -2.54 5.30
C ILE A 305 -4.14 -1.49 6.38
N GLU A 306 -5.25 -0.88 6.76
CA GLU A 306 -5.38 -0.15 8.01
C GLU A 306 -6.61 -0.64 8.75
N TYR A 307 -6.50 -0.76 10.07
CA TYR A 307 -7.63 -1.00 10.95
C TYR A 307 -7.81 0.15 11.93
N TYR A 308 -9.06 0.45 12.28
CA TYR A 308 -9.38 1.59 13.11
C TYR A 308 -9.55 1.18 14.58
N VAL A 309 -8.91 1.93 15.46
CA VAL A 309 -9.05 1.82 16.91
C VAL A 309 -9.45 3.18 17.48
N PRO A 310 -10.60 3.31 18.17
CA PRO A 310 -11.04 4.57 18.76
C PRO A 310 -9.99 5.18 19.69
N ASP A 311 -9.81 6.49 19.64
CA ASP A 311 -8.83 7.31 20.35
C ASP A 311 -7.36 7.07 19.95
N ILE A 312 -7.09 6.03 19.13
CA ILE A 312 -5.76 5.75 18.55
C ILE A 312 -5.68 6.17 17.09
N GLY A 313 -6.75 5.92 16.33
CA GLY A 313 -6.82 6.19 14.89
C GLY A 313 -6.61 4.97 14.01
N TRP A 314 -6.21 5.23 12.75
CA TRP A 314 -5.95 4.20 11.75
C TRP A 314 -4.53 3.63 11.89
N ILE A 315 -4.44 2.37 12.19
CA ILE A 315 -3.19 1.65 12.42
C ILE A 315 -2.86 0.82 11.18
N ALA A 316 -1.71 1.07 10.56
CA ALA A 316 -1.28 0.37 9.36
C ALA A 316 -0.62 -0.98 9.68
N CYS A 317 -0.93 -1.98 8.82
CA CYS A 317 -0.30 -3.30 8.83
C CYS A 317 -0.08 -3.77 7.40
N ASP A 318 0.97 -4.55 7.17
CA ASP A 318 1.22 -5.21 5.89
C ASP A 318 1.46 -6.71 6.08
N PRO A 319 0.42 -7.54 5.96
CA PRO A 319 0.55 -8.98 6.18
C PRO A 319 1.41 -9.67 5.10
N THR A 320 1.56 -9.07 3.92
CA THR A 320 2.40 -9.61 2.85
C THR A 320 3.88 -9.58 3.20
N TRP A 321 4.31 -8.58 3.99
CA TRP A 321 5.70 -8.41 4.40
C TRP A 321 6.05 -9.11 5.72
N GLY A 322 5.05 -9.69 6.39
CA GLY A 322 5.24 -10.56 7.54
C GLY A 322 5.39 -9.84 8.87
N GLN A 323 5.93 -10.54 9.88
CA GLN A 323 5.85 -10.17 11.30
C GLN A 323 6.39 -8.78 11.65
N GLY A 324 7.30 -8.23 10.88
CA GLY A 324 7.85 -6.89 11.12
C GLY A 324 6.91 -5.73 10.75
N TYR A 325 5.75 -6.03 10.15
CA TYR A 325 4.80 -5.03 9.62
C TYR A 325 3.43 -5.08 10.28
N PHE A 326 3.37 -5.57 11.50
CA PHE A 326 2.22 -5.36 12.37
C PHE A 326 2.37 -4.04 13.11
N ASN A 327 1.35 -3.17 13.05
CA ASN A 327 1.35 -1.83 13.66
C ASN A 327 2.54 -0.95 13.23
N ARG A 328 3.05 -1.19 12.04
CA ARG A 328 4.16 -0.46 11.47
C ARG A 328 4.05 -0.37 9.96
N ILE A 329 4.40 0.80 9.45
CA ILE A 329 4.58 1.05 8.03
C ILE A 329 5.91 1.78 7.80
N ASP A 330 6.59 1.44 6.71
CA ASP A 330 7.85 2.09 6.34
C ASP A 330 7.64 3.27 5.38
N LEU A 331 8.75 3.91 5.01
CA LEU A 331 8.81 5.09 4.15
C LEU A 331 8.97 4.78 2.65
N PHE A 332 8.61 3.57 2.22
CA PHE A 332 8.71 3.14 0.81
C PHE A 332 7.35 3.04 0.11
N ARG A 333 6.25 3.23 0.82
CA ARG A 333 4.87 3.01 0.38
C ARG A 333 4.16 4.32 0.08
N PHE A 334 3.95 4.57 -1.20
CA PHE A 334 3.19 5.72 -1.69
C PHE A 334 1.72 5.37 -1.78
N ASN A 335 0.87 6.14 -1.10
CA ASN A 335 -0.56 5.95 -1.10
C ASN A 335 -1.23 6.66 -2.28
N LEU A 336 -2.04 5.92 -3.02
CA LEU A 336 -2.95 6.46 -4.03
C LEU A 336 -4.40 6.40 -3.56
N ASN A 337 -4.91 5.24 -3.17
CA ASN A 337 -6.30 5.04 -2.80
C ASN A 337 -6.47 4.39 -1.44
N ILE A 338 -7.62 4.67 -0.82
CA ILE A 338 -8.07 4.08 0.44
C ILE A 338 -9.46 3.50 0.26
N GLY A 339 -9.71 2.34 0.84
CA GLY A 339 -11.06 1.77 0.97
C GLY A 339 -11.59 1.07 -0.26
N ALA A 340 -10.99 1.30 -1.43
CA ALA A 340 -11.36 0.69 -2.68
C ALA A 340 -10.69 -0.68 -2.89
N TRP A 341 -11.08 -1.37 -3.95
CA TRP A 341 -10.42 -2.58 -4.42
C TRP A 341 -9.18 -2.23 -5.24
N PHE A 342 -8.30 -3.20 -5.43
CA PHE A 342 -7.11 -3.00 -6.25
C PHE A 342 -7.47 -3.02 -7.74
N PHE A 343 -8.36 -3.92 -8.16
CA PHE A 343 -8.86 -4.05 -9.53
C PHE A 343 -10.39 -4.02 -9.56
N LEU A 344 -10.96 -3.49 -10.64
CA LEU A 344 -12.38 -3.64 -10.93
C LEU A 344 -12.69 -5.09 -11.25
N PRO A 345 -13.69 -5.70 -10.63
CA PRO A 345 -14.26 -6.93 -11.15
C PRO A 345 -14.94 -6.64 -12.48
N GLU A 346 -14.83 -7.56 -13.43
CA GLU A 346 -15.44 -7.45 -14.78
C GLU A 346 -16.97 -7.28 -14.79
N ALA A 347 -17.64 -7.53 -13.68
CA ALA A 347 -19.09 -7.50 -13.57
C ALA A 347 -19.54 -6.18 -12.94
N ASP A 348 -19.93 -5.25 -13.81
CA ASP A 348 -20.90 -4.18 -13.60
C ASP A 348 -21.06 -3.68 -12.16
N PRO A 349 -19.98 -3.14 -11.51
CA PRO A 349 -20.15 -2.46 -10.26
C PRO A 349 -20.75 -1.09 -10.53
N PRO A 350 -21.52 -0.54 -9.61
CA PRO A 350 -21.84 0.87 -9.66
C PRO A 350 -20.51 1.66 -9.76
N PHE A 351 -20.46 2.62 -10.68
CA PHE A 351 -19.29 3.45 -10.99
C PHE A 351 -18.62 4.11 -9.77
N ASP A 352 -19.27 4.13 -8.62
CA ASP A 352 -18.73 4.59 -7.34
C ASP A 352 -17.48 3.84 -6.85
N TYR A 353 -17.15 2.71 -7.46
CA TYR A 353 -16.01 1.86 -7.13
C TYR A 353 -14.89 1.89 -8.15
N ILE A 354 -14.95 2.78 -9.14
CA ILE A 354 -13.93 2.92 -10.17
C ILE A 354 -12.65 3.61 -9.64
N SER A 355 -12.33 3.41 -8.42
CA SER A 355 -11.10 3.93 -7.85
C SER A 355 -9.93 2.97 -7.95
N GLU A 356 -10.00 2.00 -8.85
CA GLU A 356 -9.28 0.77 -8.60
C GLU A 356 -8.06 0.54 -9.45
N PHE A 357 -7.66 1.52 -10.23
CA PHE A 357 -6.37 1.48 -10.91
C PHE A 357 -5.43 2.51 -10.29
N PRO A 358 -4.83 2.22 -9.13
CA PRO A 358 -4.06 3.20 -8.40
C PRO A 358 -2.75 3.60 -9.08
N ILE A 359 -2.24 2.78 -10.00
CA ILE A 359 -0.92 2.97 -10.57
C ILE A 359 -0.97 3.69 -11.91
N HIS A 360 -1.99 3.47 -12.71
CA HIS A 360 -2.11 4.09 -14.03
C HIS A 360 -3.56 4.53 -14.30
N PRO A 361 -3.77 5.53 -15.18
CA PRO A 361 -5.10 5.92 -15.59
C PRO A 361 -5.78 4.77 -16.33
N ALA A 362 -7.00 4.42 -15.91
CA ALA A 362 -7.83 3.48 -16.64
C ALA A 362 -8.60 4.24 -17.71
N PRO A 363 -8.43 3.95 -18.99
CA PRO A 363 -9.28 4.51 -20.01
C PRO A 363 -10.69 3.92 -19.89
N ILE A 364 -11.70 4.79 -19.78
CA ILE A 364 -13.10 4.41 -19.95
C ILE A 364 -13.44 4.74 -21.38
N CYS A 365 -13.57 3.74 -22.21
CA CYS A 365 -13.79 3.90 -23.63
C CYS A 365 -15.11 3.27 -24.05
N SER A 366 -15.97 4.01 -24.76
CA SER A 366 -17.22 3.49 -25.32
C SER A 366 -17.02 2.55 -26.49
N ASP A 367 -15.89 2.72 -27.22
CA ASP A 367 -15.48 1.87 -28.33
C ASP A 367 -13.98 1.59 -28.23
N HIS A 368 -13.60 0.35 -28.49
CA HIS A 368 -12.20 -0.08 -28.45
C HIS A 368 -11.51 0.26 -29.78
N GLY A 369 -11.16 1.54 -29.95
CA GLY A 369 -10.26 1.97 -31.02
C GLY A 369 -8.83 1.48 -30.77
N GLU A 370 -8.02 1.42 -31.83
CA GLU A 370 -6.59 1.16 -31.69
C GLU A 370 -5.90 2.42 -31.14
N TYR A 371 -5.19 2.26 -30.05
CA TYR A 371 -4.42 3.35 -29.41
C TYR A 371 -3.15 2.78 -28.76
N ASP A 372 -2.11 3.58 -28.76
CA ASP A 372 -0.93 3.33 -27.95
C ASP A 372 -0.99 4.21 -26.71
N TRP A 373 -0.47 3.71 -25.59
CA TRP A 373 -0.31 4.54 -24.41
C TRP A 373 0.96 4.22 -23.65
N GLN A 374 1.44 5.23 -22.95
CA GLN A 374 2.59 5.13 -22.08
C GLN A 374 2.24 5.74 -20.72
N TYR A 375 2.65 5.07 -19.66
CA TYR A 375 2.55 5.56 -18.30
C TYR A 375 3.88 5.40 -17.59
N SER A 376 4.36 6.49 -16.99
CA SER A 376 5.61 6.46 -16.23
C SER A 376 5.48 7.13 -14.88
N ILE A 377 6.21 6.58 -13.89
CA ILE A 377 6.42 7.16 -12.58
C ILE A 377 7.92 7.25 -12.36
N GLU A 378 8.44 8.46 -12.08
CA GLU A 378 9.80 8.67 -11.59
C GLU A 378 9.73 9.18 -10.16
N VAL A 379 10.42 8.50 -9.23
CA VAL A 379 10.56 8.90 -7.83
C VAL A 379 12.02 9.25 -7.58
N THR A 380 12.29 10.47 -7.12
CA THR A 380 13.64 10.94 -6.78
C THR A 380 13.71 11.29 -5.31
N VAL A 381 14.69 10.79 -4.58
CA VAL A 381 14.94 11.12 -3.17
C VAL A 381 15.53 12.54 -3.09
N LEU A 382 14.84 13.44 -2.40
CA LEU A 382 15.27 14.83 -2.21
C LEU A 382 16.00 15.04 -0.88
N GLU A 383 15.45 14.52 0.22
CA GLU A 383 15.97 14.69 1.58
C GLU A 383 15.73 13.39 2.36
N THR A 384 16.62 13.09 3.29
CA THR A 384 16.49 11.94 4.19
C THR A 384 16.74 12.37 5.62
N ASP A 385 15.82 12.00 6.52
CA ASP A 385 16.00 12.06 7.98
C ASP A 385 15.92 10.62 8.49
N LEU A 386 16.99 9.89 8.24
CA LEU A 386 17.12 8.51 8.65
C LEU A 386 17.90 8.46 9.96
N SER A 387 17.40 7.70 10.91
CA SER A 387 18.13 7.43 12.12
C SER A 387 19.50 6.88 11.71
N SER A 388 20.57 7.62 12.02
CA SER A 388 21.92 7.10 11.80
C SER A 388 21.98 5.72 12.44
N PRO A 389 22.37 4.65 11.71
CA PRO A 389 22.54 3.35 12.33
C PRO A 389 23.40 3.61 13.56
N THR A 390 22.86 3.31 14.75
CA THR A 390 23.57 3.53 16.01
C THR A 390 24.94 2.94 15.80
N SER A 391 25.92 3.80 15.50
CA SER A 391 27.30 3.39 15.37
C SER A 391 27.60 2.76 16.72
N PHE A 392 27.67 1.44 16.77
CA PHE A 392 28.10 0.74 17.96
C PHE A 392 29.35 1.51 18.40
N PRO A 393 29.31 2.17 19.56
CA PRO A 393 30.36 3.10 19.89
C PRO A 393 31.66 2.30 19.75
N ILE A 394 32.57 2.79 18.92
CA ILE A 394 33.86 2.12 18.61
C ILE A 394 34.49 1.62 19.91
N PHE A 395 34.25 2.31 21.01
CA PHE A 395 34.61 1.91 22.36
C PHE A 395 33.95 0.58 22.80
N ALA A 396 32.69 0.28 22.45
CA ALA A 396 32.07 -0.99 22.81
C ALA A 396 32.71 -2.15 22.05
N VAL A 397 33.03 -1.98 20.77
CA VAL A 397 33.77 -2.98 19.98
C VAL A 397 35.17 -3.17 20.55
N ILE A 398 35.87 -2.06 20.92
CA ILE A 398 37.19 -2.12 21.54
C ILE A 398 37.12 -2.88 22.89
N PHE A 399 36.12 -2.59 23.72
CA PHE A 399 35.95 -3.30 25.01
C PHE A 399 35.65 -4.80 24.82
N ILE A 400 34.86 -5.19 23.82
CA ILE A 400 34.60 -6.59 23.52
C ILE A 400 35.89 -7.27 23.04
N VAL A 401 36.63 -6.68 22.13
CA VAL A 401 37.89 -7.25 21.60
C VAL A 401 38.96 -7.35 22.71
N VAL A 402 39.13 -6.32 23.53
CA VAL A 402 40.05 -6.32 24.66
C VAL A 402 39.63 -7.34 25.71
N GLY A 403 38.32 -7.42 26.02
CA GLY A 403 37.80 -8.42 26.95
C GLY A 403 38.07 -9.85 26.49
N LEU A 404 37.83 -10.17 25.21
CA LEU A 404 38.13 -11.47 24.63
C LEU A 404 39.64 -11.79 24.64
N ALA A 405 40.50 -10.79 24.37
CA ALA A 405 41.94 -10.96 24.40
C ALA A 405 42.45 -11.26 25.85
N VAL A 406 41.90 -10.59 26.86
CA VAL A 406 42.21 -10.86 28.27
C VAL A 406 41.77 -12.24 28.71
N ILE A 407 40.57 -12.69 28.30
CA ILE A 407 40.06 -14.04 28.58
C ILE A 407 40.96 -15.09 27.91
N LEU A 408 41.33 -14.89 26.66
CA LEU A 408 42.24 -15.81 25.95
C LEU A 408 43.60 -15.90 26.61
N LEU A 409 44.16 -14.75 27.04
CA LEU A 409 45.41 -14.70 27.76
C LEU A 409 45.33 -15.44 29.11
N ALA A 410 44.23 -15.29 29.85
CA ALA A 410 43.99 -16.01 31.10
C ALA A 410 43.92 -17.52 30.89
N ILE A 411 43.24 -17.95 29.83
CA ILE A 411 43.16 -19.39 29.46
C ILE A 411 44.55 -19.92 29.12
N ILE A 412 45.36 -19.22 28.33
CA ILE A 412 46.75 -19.61 28.00
C ILE A 412 47.63 -19.70 29.25
N LEU A 413 47.48 -18.74 30.17
CA LEU A 413 48.24 -18.79 31.44
C LEU A 413 47.83 -19.95 32.35
N LEU A 414 46.55 -20.31 32.40
CA LEU A 414 46.02 -21.46 33.13
C LEU A 414 46.55 -22.77 32.55
N LEU A 415 46.53 -22.92 31.23
CA LEU A 415 47.03 -24.08 30.51
C LEU A 415 48.57 -24.23 30.74
N ARG A 416 49.33 -23.14 30.72
CA ARG A 416 50.80 -23.15 31.04
C ARG A 416 51.08 -23.51 32.48
N ARG A 417 50.22 -23.17 33.45
CA ARG A 417 50.37 -23.57 34.87
C ARG A 417 50.04 -25.04 35.07
N GLY A 418 49.07 -25.57 34.32
CA GLY A 418 48.76 -27.05 34.34
C GLY A 418 49.93 -27.88 33.85
N SER A 419 50.60 -27.45 32.77
CA SER A 419 51.72 -28.20 32.16
C SER A 419 53.01 -28.24 32.98
N LYS A 420 53.18 -27.34 34.02
CA LYS A 420 54.36 -27.37 34.90
C LYS A 420 54.23 -28.30 36.11
N LYS A 421 53.08 -28.93 36.37
CA LYS A 421 52.88 -29.81 37.49
C LYS A 421 53.20 -31.28 37.20
N ASP A 422 53.41 -31.67 35.96
CA ASP A 422 53.62 -33.08 35.58
C ASP A 422 55.09 -33.50 35.32
N ILE A 423 56.10 -32.64 35.71
CA ILE A 423 57.53 -32.95 35.49
C ILE A 423 58.31 -33.19 36.81
N VAL A 424 57.62 -33.47 37.91
CA VAL A 424 58.32 -33.87 39.13
C VAL A 424 57.67 -35.12 39.70
N ALA A 425 58.02 -36.27 39.21
CA ALA A 425 57.98 -37.57 39.91
C ALA A 425 58.30 -38.73 38.94
N TYR A 426 59.59 -38.96 38.67
CA TYR A 426 60.14 -40.33 38.43
C TYR A 426 61.64 -40.25 38.47
N GLU A 427 62.17 -40.22 39.69
CA GLU A 427 63.47 -40.80 40.01
C GLU A 427 63.30 -41.57 41.34
N TYR A 428 63.45 -42.81 41.21
CA TYR A 428 63.72 -44.04 42.01
C TYR A 428 62.71 -45.13 41.75
#